data_7a01d6f2a6fce7dc6d7ab4704dec71aa
#
_entry.id   7a01d6f2a6fce7dc6d7ab4704dec71aa
#
_cell.length_a   1.000
_cell.length_b   1.000
_cell.length_c   1.000
_cell.angle_alpha   90.00
_cell.angle_beta   90.00
_cell.angle_gamma   90.00
#
_symmetry.space_group_name_H-M   'P 1'
#
loop_
_entity.id
_entity.type
_entity.pdbx_description
1 polymer ?
#
loop_
_entity_poly.entity_id
_entity_poly.type
_entity_poly.pdbx_seq_one_letter_code
_entity_poly.pdbx_strand_id
1 'polypeptide(L)'
;MLEALEKEKMLLEDFICLSEEQVLLLKDENLEGFDALLHKRAHLMMDLSIIEVKLAQWIQSIYHDPSVAPATLEQMRRMNDEIVRMANHIIQIDERAQREFDGIKQRTRAEIVDFNSGRVSRNTASFEYPIPRNGIEMEED
;
A
#
# COMPACT_ATOMS: atom_id res chain seq x y z
N MET A 1 13.60 -24.63 8.55
CA MET A 1 12.53 -24.29 7.60
C MET A 1 11.23 -23.87 8.27
N LEU A 2 10.71 -24.63 9.26
CA LEU A 2 9.51 -24.23 9.99
C LEU A 2 9.68 -22.90 10.67
N GLU A 3 10.87 -22.60 11.19
CA GLU A 3 11.17 -21.28 11.78
C GLU A 3 11.05 -20.16 10.77
N ALA A 4 11.46 -20.40 9.52
CA ALA A 4 11.37 -19.39 8.47
C ALA A 4 9.93 -19.16 8.06
N LEU A 5 9.10 -20.21 8.00
CA LEU A 5 7.66 -20.08 7.75
C LEU A 5 6.98 -19.31 8.88
N GLU A 6 7.36 -19.60 10.11
CA GLU A 6 6.85 -18.89 11.29
C GLU A 6 7.21 -17.41 11.22
N LYS A 7 8.45 -17.11 10.84
CA LYS A 7 8.92 -15.73 10.70
C LYS A 7 8.20 -15.00 9.58
N GLU A 8 7.98 -15.67 8.45
CA GLU A 8 7.20 -15.08 7.35
C GLU A 8 5.79 -14.76 7.82
N LYS A 9 5.16 -15.66 8.54
CA LYS A 9 3.83 -15.45 9.10
C LYS A 9 3.80 -14.22 10.02
N MET A 10 4.79 -14.09 10.92
CA MET A 10 4.87 -12.94 11.82
C MET A 10 5.04 -11.63 11.05
N LEU A 11 5.88 -11.62 10.01
CA LEU A 11 6.06 -10.43 9.19
C LEU A 11 4.77 -10.07 8.45
N LEU A 12 4.02 -11.06 7.99
CA LEU A 12 2.74 -10.82 7.33
C LEU A 12 1.69 -10.29 8.32
N GLU A 13 1.70 -10.77 9.56
CA GLU A 13 0.84 -10.22 10.62
C GLU A 13 1.14 -8.74 10.85
N ASP A 14 2.40 -8.38 10.95
CA ASP A 14 2.82 -6.98 11.07
C ASP A 14 2.41 -6.17 9.85
N PHE A 15 2.54 -6.76 8.67
CA PHE A 15 2.15 -6.10 7.41
C PHE A 15 0.65 -5.85 7.37
N ILE A 16 -0.16 -6.81 7.85
CA ILE A 16 -1.61 -6.64 7.94
C ILE A 16 -1.94 -5.46 8.87
N CYS A 17 -1.31 -5.39 10.02
CA CYS A 17 -1.53 -4.29 10.97
C CYS A 17 -1.21 -2.94 10.33
N LEU A 18 -0.08 -2.83 9.64
CA LEU A 18 0.28 -1.60 8.94
C LEU A 18 -0.69 -1.27 7.82
N SER A 19 -1.16 -2.28 7.09
CA SER A 19 -2.12 -2.08 6.00
C SER A 19 -3.47 -1.57 6.52
N GLU A 20 -3.93 -2.09 7.65
CA GLU A 20 -5.17 -1.62 8.28
C GLU A 20 -5.01 -0.20 8.81
N GLU A 21 -3.88 0.11 9.41
CA GLU A 21 -3.57 1.47 9.85
C GLU A 21 -3.53 2.43 8.67
N GLN A 22 -3.01 1.98 7.54
CA GLN A 22 -2.99 2.76 6.30
C GLN A 22 -4.39 3.20 5.87
N VAL A 23 -5.36 2.29 5.93
CA VAL A 23 -6.75 2.63 5.59
C VAL A 23 -7.29 3.70 6.55
N LEU A 24 -7.01 3.56 7.85
CA LEU A 24 -7.47 4.54 8.85
C LEU A 24 -6.84 5.91 8.62
N LEU A 25 -5.55 5.96 8.32
CA LEU A 25 -4.86 7.22 8.05
C LEU A 25 -5.43 7.90 6.81
N LEU A 26 -5.77 7.13 5.78
CA LEU A 26 -6.40 7.70 4.58
C LEU A 26 -7.80 8.20 4.87
N LYS A 27 -8.60 7.49 5.68
CA LYS A 27 -9.93 7.96 6.07
C LYS A 27 -9.86 9.27 6.84
N ASP A 28 -8.84 9.45 7.66
CA ASP A 28 -8.61 10.66 8.42
C ASP A 28 -7.88 11.73 7.60
N GLU A 29 -7.54 11.42 6.37
CA GLU A 29 -6.77 12.28 5.45
C GLU A 29 -5.43 12.74 6.06
N ASN A 30 -4.84 11.89 6.90
CA ASN A 30 -3.54 12.13 7.49
C ASN A 30 -2.45 11.64 6.53
N LEU A 31 -2.10 12.46 5.54
CA LEU A 31 -1.17 12.09 4.49
C LEU A 31 0.27 12.01 4.99
N GLU A 32 0.61 12.79 6.01
CA GLU A 32 1.94 12.73 6.64
C GLU A 32 2.15 11.39 7.34
N GLY A 33 1.18 10.94 8.13
CA GLY A 33 1.20 9.64 8.76
C GLY A 33 1.20 8.51 7.75
N PHE A 34 0.44 8.67 6.67
CA PHE A 34 0.39 7.70 5.58
C PHE A 34 1.77 7.52 4.94
N ASP A 35 2.49 8.61 4.67
CA ASP A 35 3.82 8.56 4.08
C ASP A 35 4.81 7.84 5.00
N ALA A 36 4.79 8.14 6.29
CA ALA A 36 5.63 7.46 7.28
C ALA A 36 5.35 5.95 7.30
N LEU A 37 4.08 5.58 7.17
CA LEU A 37 3.68 4.18 7.17
C LEU A 37 4.15 3.44 5.91
N LEU A 38 4.14 4.10 4.76
CA LEU A 38 4.66 3.52 3.52
C LEU A 38 6.13 3.13 3.65
N HIS A 39 6.92 3.92 4.36
CA HIS A 39 8.31 3.59 4.61
C HIS A 39 8.46 2.32 5.46
N LYS A 40 7.62 2.18 6.49
CA LYS A 40 7.61 0.96 7.31
C LYS A 40 7.22 -0.26 6.49
N ARG A 41 6.20 -0.12 5.63
CA ARG A 41 5.77 -1.22 4.76
C ARG A 41 6.88 -1.64 3.81
N ALA A 42 7.64 -0.68 3.28
CA ALA A 42 8.75 -0.98 2.38
C ALA A 42 9.81 -1.83 3.06
N HIS A 43 10.14 -1.55 4.32
CA HIS A 43 11.08 -2.36 5.09
C HIS A 43 10.57 -3.79 5.30
N LEU A 44 9.30 -3.94 5.65
CA LEU A 44 8.71 -5.28 5.81
C LEU A 44 8.71 -6.05 4.50
N MET A 45 8.45 -5.39 3.38
CA MET A 45 8.50 -6.04 2.07
C MET A 45 9.90 -6.55 1.74
N MET A 46 10.93 -5.80 2.10
CA MET A 46 12.32 -6.25 1.90
C MET A 46 12.60 -7.49 2.73
N ASP A 47 12.21 -7.48 4.01
CA ASP A 47 12.41 -8.63 4.89
C ASP A 47 11.64 -9.85 4.39
N LEU A 48 10.41 -9.67 3.93
CA LEU A 48 9.60 -10.74 3.35
C LEU A 48 10.28 -11.32 2.10
N SER A 49 10.80 -10.48 1.22
CA SER A 49 11.47 -10.93 0.00
C SER A 49 12.66 -11.81 0.31
N ILE A 50 13.45 -11.46 1.32
CA ILE A 50 14.61 -12.24 1.73
C ILE A 50 14.18 -13.63 2.21
N ILE A 51 13.13 -13.71 3.00
CA ILE A 51 12.63 -14.98 3.53
C ILE A 51 12.01 -15.82 2.43
N GLU A 52 11.27 -15.21 1.52
CA GLU A 52 10.62 -15.91 0.41
C GLU A 52 11.64 -16.59 -0.50
N VAL A 53 12.76 -15.94 -0.78
CA VAL A 53 13.82 -16.54 -1.57
C VAL A 53 14.39 -17.78 -0.86
N LYS A 54 14.64 -17.68 0.43
CA LYS A 54 15.15 -18.82 1.22
C LYS A 54 14.14 -19.96 1.26
N LEU A 55 12.88 -19.65 1.47
CA LEU A 55 11.81 -20.64 1.53
C LEU A 55 11.63 -21.36 0.22
N ALA A 56 11.70 -20.64 -0.91
CA ALA A 56 11.60 -21.26 -2.23
C ALA A 56 12.70 -22.30 -2.44
N GLN A 57 13.92 -22.00 -2.02
CA GLN A 57 15.05 -22.92 -2.11
C GLN A 57 14.85 -24.14 -1.22
N TRP A 58 14.41 -23.95 0.01
CA TRP A 58 14.19 -25.05 0.96
C TRP A 58 13.02 -25.94 0.55
N ILE A 59 11.94 -25.35 0.06
CA ILE A 59 10.78 -26.12 -0.42
C ILE A 59 11.19 -27.04 -1.56
N GLN A 60 11.99 -26.55 -2.51
CA GLN A 60 12.49 -27.39 -3.60
C GLN A 60 13.33 -28.55 -3.06
N SER A 61 14.23 -28.30 -2.12
CA SER A 61 15.06 -29.33 -1.52
C SER A 61 14.21 -30.40 -0.82
N ILE A 62 13.18 -29.98 -0.12
CA ILE A 62 12.36 -30.90 0.69
C ILE A 62 11.46 -31.77 -0.17
N TYR A 63 10.90 -31.26 -1.25
CA TYR A 63 10.07 -32.06 -2.15
C TYR A 63 10.85 -33.20 -2.80
N HIS A 64 12.16 -33.07 -2.87
CA HIS A 64 13.03 -34.10 -3.46
C HIS A 64 13.75 -34.95 -2.41
N ASP A 65 13.47 -34.74 -1.12
CA ASP A 65 14.12 -35.45 -0.01
C ASP A 65 13.15 -36.49 0.56
N PRO A 66 13.40 -37.80 0.30
CA PRO A 66 12.53 -38.86 0.81
C PRO A 66 12.64 -39.08 2.31
N SER A 67 13.60 -38.43 2.99
CA SER A 67 13.78 -38.57 4.44
C SER A 67 12.86 -37.70 5.23
N VAL A 68 12.15 -36.74 4.59
CA VAL A 68 11.24 -35.84 5.30
C VAL A 68 9.94 -36.55 5.64
N ALA A 69 9.56 -36.51 6.91
CA ALA A 69 8.36 -37.17 7.41
C ALA A 69 7.09 -36.57 6.81
N PRO A 70 6.09 -37.40 6.43
CA PRO A 70 4.82 -36.89 5.90
C PRO A 70 4.14 -35.91 6.85
N ALA A 71 4.26 -36.10 8.15
CA ALA A 71 3.68 -35.16 9.12
C ALA A 71 4.29 -33.76 9.04
N THR A 72 5.60 -33.68 8.79
CA THR A 72 6.31 -32.42 8.58
C THR A 72 5.84 -31.73 7.32
N LEU A 73 5.70 -32.48 6.22
CA LEU A 73 5.18 -31.94 4.96
C LEU A 73 3.78 -31.39 5.13
N GLU A 74 2.94 -32.06 5.89
CA GLU A 74 1.56 -31.64 6.15
C GLU A 74 1.53 -30.35 6.97
N GLN A 75 2.38 -30.24 7.99
CA GLN A 75 2.49 -29.03 8.80
C GLN A 75 2.95 -27.85 7.95
N MET A 76 3.93 -28.06 7.10
CA MET A 76 4.42 -27.02 6.18
C MET A 76 3.35 -26.56 5.22
N ARG A 77 2.55 -27.50 4.70
CA ARG A 77 1.45 -27.17 3.80
C ARG A 77 0.41 -26.30 4.49
N ARG A 78 0.05 -26.64 5.74
CA ARG A 78 -0.90 -25.85 6.52
C ARG A 78 -0.40 -24.44 6.77
N MET A 79 0.88 -24.31 7.13
CA MET A 79 1.47 -22.99 7.34
C MET A 79 1.50 -22.17 6.05
N ASN A 80 1.81 -22.82 4.95
CA ASN A 80 1.82 -22.14 3.65
C ASN A 80 0.41 -21.68 3.27
N ASP A 81 -0.61 -22.50 3.52
CA ASP A 81 -2.00 -22.13 3.25
C ASP A 81 -2.43 -20.93 4.09
N GLU A 82 -1.99 -20.87 5.34
CA GLU A 82 -2.21 -19.73 6.21
C GLU A 82 -1.56 -18.46 5.63
N ILE A 83 -0.30 -18.58 5.20
CA ILE A 83 0.46 -17.48 4.61
C ILE A 83 -0.25 -16.95 3.35
N VAL A 84 -0.73 -17.86 2.50
CA VAL A 84 -1.48 -17.47 1.30
C VAL A 84 -2.77 -16.72 1.67
N ARG A 85 -3.48 -17.18 2.70
CA ARG A 85 -4.68 -16.47 3.17
C ARG A 85 -4.35 -15.08 3.68
N MET A 86 -3.25 -14.95 4.41
CA MET A 86 -2.79 -13.65 4.92
C MET A 86 -2.41 -12.71 3.77
N ALA A 87 -1.71 -13.22 2.76
CA ALA A 87 -1.35 -12.43 1.57
C ALA A 87 -2.59 -11.94 0.84
N ASN A 88 -3.60 -12.81 0.67
CA ASN A 88 -4.86 -12.42 0.05
C ASN A 88 -5.61 -11.37 0.87
N HIS A 89 -5.55 -11.48 2.19
CA HIS A 89 -6.15 -10.49 3.08
C HIS A 89 -5.49 -9.12 2.92
N ILE A 90 -4.16 -9.08 2.80
CA ILE A 90 -3.42 -7.85 2.56
C ILE A 90 -3.87 -7.21 1.23
N ILE A 91 -4.04 -8.00 0.18
CA ILE A 91 -4.53 -7.51 -1.11
C ILE A 91 -5.90 -6.84 -0.94
N GLN A 92 -6.80 -7.45 -0.19
CA GLN A 92 -8.12 -6.87 0.07
C GLN A 92 -8.04 -5.54 0.84
N ILE A 93 -7.15 -5.47 1.82
CA ILE A 93 -6.94 -4.23 2.57
C ILE A 93 -6.36 -3.15 1.65
N ASP A 94 -5.40 -3.49 0.81
CA ASP A 94 -4.80 -2.56 -0.14
C ASP A 94 -5.82 -2.04 -1.15
N GLU A 95 -6.78 -2.87 -1.57
CA GLU A 95 -7.86 -2.43 -2.44
C GLU A 95 -8.75 -1.40 -1.74
N ARG A 96 -9.02 -1.60 -0.44
CA ARG A 96 -9.75 -0.59 0.33
C ARG A 96 -8.96 0.71 0.45
N ALA A 97 -7.66 0.61 0.71
CA ALA A 97 -6.79 1.78 0.78
C ALA A 97 -6.79 2.54 -0.55
N GLN A 98 -6.75 1.83 -1.66
CA GLN A 98 -6.78 2.44 -2.98
C GLN A 98 -8.08 3.20 -3.20
N ARG A 99 -9.21 2.64 -2.79
CA ARG A 99 -10.51 3.33 -2.91
C ARG A 99 -10.55 4.60 -2.08
N GLU A 100 -10.02 4.55 -0.84
CA GLU A 100 -9.96 5.74 0.01
C GLU A 100 -9.07 6.83 -0.63
N PHE A 101 -7.94 6.42 -1.16
CA PHE A 101 -7.02 7.36 -1.81
C PHE A 101 -7.65 8.00 -3.06
N ASP A 102 -8.32 7.20 -3.86
CA ASP A 102 -9.03 7.69 -5.05
C ASP A 102 -10.13 8.67 -4.65
N GLY A 103 -10.84 8.40 -3.55
CA GLY A 103 -11.83 9.32 -3.00
C GLY A 103 -11.22 10.66 -2.61
N ILE A 104 -10.06 10.64 -1.97
CA ILE A 104 -9.34 11.86 -1.60
C ILE A 104 -8.96 12.65 -2.86
N LYS A 105 -8.42 11.97 -3.88
CA LYS A 105 -8.05 12.62 -5.14
C LYS A 105 -9.25 13.29 -5.80
N GLN A 106 -10.39 12.61 -5.82
CA GLN A 106 -11.61 13.16 -6.41
C GLN A 106 -12.10 14.39 -5.65
N ARG A 107 -12.11 14.33 -4.32
CA ARG A 107 -12.51 15.49 -3.50
C ARG A 107 -11.58 16.68 -3.70
N THR A 108 -10.27 16.40 -3.73
CA THR A 108 -9.27 17.46 -3.95
C THR A 108 -9.45 18.11 -5.31
N ARG A 109 -9.71 17.32 -6.35
CA ARG A 109 -9.97 17.86 -7.70
C ARG A 109 -11.21 18.74 -7.70
N ALA A 110 -12.28 18.30 -7.06
CA ALA A 110 -13.52 19.07 -6.97
C ALA A 110 -13.28 20.40 -6.27
N GLU A 111 -12.54 20.38 -5.15
CA GLU A 111 -12.19 21.59 -4.41
C GLU A 111 -11.36 22.57 -5.26
N ILE A 112 -10.41 22.06 -6.01
CA ILE A 112 -9.58 22.89 -6.91
C ILE A 112 -10.45 23.52 -7.99
N VAL A 113 -11.36 22.75 -8.59
CA VAL A 113 -12.27 23.27 -9.62
C VAL A 113 -13.15 24.36 -9.05
N ASP A 114 -13.76 24.12 -7.86
CA ASP A 114 -14.60 25.11 -7.20
C ASP A 114 -13.84 26.37 -6.83
N PHE A 115 -12.61 26.21 -6.33
CA PHE A 115 -11.75 27.34 -6.01
C PHE A 115 -11.44 28.18 -7.25
N ASN A 116 -11.05 27.52 -8.33
CA ASN A 116 -10.72 28.19 -9.58
C ASN A 116 -11.95 28.89 -10.17
N SER A 117 -13.11 28.25 -10.13
CA SER A 117 -14.37 28.86 -10.59
C SER A 117 -14.71 30.11 -9.79
N GLY A 118 -14.61 30.03 -8.45
CA GLY A 118 -14.85 31.16 -7.59
C GLY A 118 -13.87 32.28 -7.82
N ARG A 119 -12.61 31.97 -8.03
CA ARG A 119 -11.57 32.96 -8.33
C ARG A 119 -11.82 33.66 -9.65
N VAL A 120 -12.18 32.93 -10.68
CA VAL A 120 -12.49 33.51 -11.99
C VAL A 120 -13.70 34.44 -11.88
N SER A 121 -14.75 34.00 -11.20
CA SER A 121 -15.94 34.85 -10.98
C SER A 121 -15.60 36.12 -10.23
N ARG A 122 -14.81 36.05 -9.18
CA ARG A 122 -14.41 37.23 -8.42
C ARG A 122 -13.57 38.17 -9.27
N ASN A 123 -12.63 37.64 -10.04
CA ASN A 123 -11.79 38.45 -10.90
C ASN A 123 -12.62 39.15 -11.96
N THR A 124 -13.57 38.48 -12.56
CA THR A 124 -14.48 39.07 -13.54
C THR A 124 -15.33 40.15 -12.95
N ALA A 125 -15.79 39.97 -11.71
CA ALA A 125 -16.64 40.95 -11.06
C ALA A 125 -15.87 42.14 -10.51
N SER A 126 -14.64 41.98 -10.08
CA SER A 126 -13.88 42.99 -9.33
C SER A 126 -13.09 43.92 -10.22
N PHE A 127 -12.62 43.48 -11.33
CA PHE A 127 -11.74 44.28 -12.15
C PHE A 127 -11.46 43.59 -13.48
N GLU A 128 -10.82 44.34 -14.30
CA GLU A 128 -10.62 43.95 -15.68
C GLU A 128 -9.16 43.72 -16.02
N TYR A 129 -8.27 43.67 -15.08
CA TYR A 129 -6.89 43.48 -15.42
C TYR A 129 -6.67 42.08 -15.99
N PRO A 130 -5.77 41.93 -16.94
CA PRO A 130 -5.52 40.63 -17.49
C PRO A 130 -4.87 39.70 -16.46
N ILE A 131 -5.27 38.45 -16.48
CA ILE A 131 -4.68 37.46 -15.62
C ILE A 131 -3.39 36.98 -16.26
N PRO A 132 -2.25 37.04 -15.53
CA PRO A 132 -0.99 36.50 -16.06
C PRO A 132 -1.13 35.01 -16.27
N ARG A 133 -0.66 34.69 -17.31
CA ARG A 133 -0.78 33.28 -17.57
C ARG A 133 0.52 32.60 -17.34
N ASN A 134 0.36 32.81 -16.67
CA ASN A 134 1.11 32.09 -16.51
C ASN A 134 1.52 31.21 -16.58
N GLY A 135 1.56 31.33 -16.55
CA GLY A 135 1.95 31.05 -16.47
C GLY A 135 2.08 30.53 -16.74
N ILE A 136 1.95 30.52 -16.89
CA ILE A 136 2.03 30.72 -17.04
C ILE A 136 2.18 30.76 -17.63
N GLU A 137 2.17 30.73 -17.71
CA GLU A 137 2.25 31.35 -18.06
C GLU A 137 2.64 31.48 -18.49
N MET A 138 2.87 31.51 -18.45
CA MET A 138 3.15 32.17 -18.61
C MET A 138 3.36 32.33 -19.22
N GLU A 139 3.44 32.18 -19.37
CA GLU A 139 3.50 32.83 -19.67
C GLU A 139 3.48 33.00 -20.42
N GLU A 140 3.45 33.01 -20.63
CA GLU A 140 3.39 33.59 -21.00
C GLU A 140 3.63 33.86 -21.58
N ASP A 141 3.85 33.92 -21.68
CA ASP A 141 4.25 34.55 -21.85
C ASP A 141 4.37 34.86 -21.80
#